data_d42cb37c98342041e1c98f694815dd62
#
_entry.id   d42cb37c98342041e1c98f694815dd62
#
_cell.length_a   1.000
_cell.length_b   1.000
_cell.length_c   1.000
_cell.angle_alpha   90.00
_cell.angle_beta   90.00
_cell.angle_gamma   90.00
#
_symmetry.space_group_name_H-M   'P 1'
#
loop_
_entity.id
_entity.type
_entity.pdbx_description
1 polymer ?
#
loop_
_entity_poly.entity_id
_entity_poly.type
_entity_poly.pdbx_seq_one_letter_code
_entity_poly.pdbx_strand_id
1 'polypeptide(L)'
;MRSMPFKIAAAAGVLGSLILLAAPIGAQAQSWPQRPVRFIIPFGPGAGADIGARLIQERLQKRWGQPVVIENRPGGDSIIAIQAVLSANDDHTFLWGPSGNFIVHPFQYKKLPYDPNDIVPVARYSSTILGLGVPASLKIKTVAELVKAARAAPGKFNSAAVPGITELALDYFMHNAKITTQKVPYKDIVQAATDLAEGRLQIYSASYAILRPQREGGRITALAQFGKTRAPS
;
A
#
# COMPACT_ATOMS: atom_id res chain seq x y z
N MET A 1 -32.10 82.72 -21.46
CA MET A 1 -31.12 81.80 -22.01
C MET A 1 -30.74 80.82 -20.92
N ARG A 2 -31.05 79.51 -21.06
CA ARG A 2 -30.95 78.48 -20.07
C ARG A 2 -29.52 77.90 -19.99
N SER A 3 -28.91 77.93 -18.82
CA SER A 3 -27.63 77.27 -18.51
C SER A 3 -27.89 75.94 -17.76
N MET A 4 -27.84 74.86 -18.48
CA MET A 4 -27.66 73.50 -17.91
C MET A 4 -26.76 72.73 -18.90
N PRO A 5 -25.57 72.29 -18.51
CA PRO A 5 -25.36 70.90 -18.26
C PRO A 5 -24.09 70.56 -17.43
N PHE A 6 -23.86 71.14 -16.26
CA PHE A 6 -22.62 70.81 -15.52
C PHE A 6 -22.78 69.62 -14.51
N LYS A 7 -24.01 69.23 -14.23
CA LYS A 7 -24.28 68.14 -13.24
C LYS A 7 -24.24 66.71 -13.80
N ILE A 8 -24.32 66.52 -15.10
CA ILE A 8 -24.35 65.22 -15.73
C ILE A 8 -22.92 64.68 -15.95
N ALA A 9 -21.94 65.51 -16.20
CA ALA A 9 -20.56 65.11 -16.42
C ALA A 9 -19.86 64.56 -15.15
N ALA A 10 -20.23 65.08 -13.97
CA ALA A 10 -19.65 64.61 -12.69
C ALA A 10 -20.14 63.23 -12.26
N ALA A 11 -21.40 62.89 -12.61
CA ALA A 11 -21.97 61.55 -12.27
C ALA A 11 -21.37 60.43 -13.13
N ALA A 12 -21.05 60.70 -14.40
CA ALA A 12 -20.41 59.70 -15.29
C ALA A 12 -18.98 59.39 -14.91
N GLY A 13 -18.20 60.36 -14.35
CA GLY A 13 -16.85 60.16 -13.89
C GLY A 13 -16.74 59.28 -12.63
N VAL A 14 -17.70 59.39 -11.72
CA VAL A 14 -17.72 58.55 -10.47
C VAL A 14 -18.13 57.10 -10.74
N LEU A 15 -19.09 56.87 -11.70
CA LEU A 15 -19.45 55.51 -12.10
C LEU A 15 -18.32 54.79 -12.86
N GLY A 16 -17.54 55.50 -13.68
CA GLY A 16 -16.41 54.95 -14.39
C GLY A 16 -15.24 54.55 -13.48
N SER A 17 -15.03 55.28 -12.39
CA SER A 17 -13.98 54.99 -11.40
C SER A 17 -14.32 53.80 -10.48
N LEU A 18 -15.60 53.50 -10.24
CA LEU A 18 -16.04 52.32 -9.47
C LEU A 18 -15.89 51.01 -10.24
N ILE A 19 -15.99 51.04 -11.57
CA ILE A 19 -15.90 49.85 -12.42
C ILE A 19 -14.44 49.39 -12.58
N LEU A 20 -13.45 50.31 -12.49
CA LEU A 20 -12.03 49.95 -12.57
C LEU A 20 -11.48 49.26 -11.29
N LEU A 21 -12.18 49.32 -10.15
CA LEU A 21 -11.78 48.65 -8.90
C LEU A 21 -12.32 47.22 -8.78
N ALA A 22 -13.16 46.78 -9.70
CA ALA A 22 -13.64 45.39 -9.79
C ALA A 22 -12.74 44.55 -10.74
N ALA A 23 -11.42 44.74 -10.71
CA ALA A 23 -10.53 43.79 -11.33
C ALA A 23 -10.78 42.44 -10.67
N PRO A 24 -11.09 41.33 -11.43
CA PRO A 24 -11.22 40.01 -10.82
C PRO A 24 -9.89 39.73 -10.14
N ILE A 25 -9.88 39.68 -8.81
CA ILE A 25 -8.81 39.07 -8.04
C ILE A 25 -8.78 37.65 -8.62
N GLY A 26 -7.85 37.39 -9.54
CA GLY A 26 -7.67 36.08 -10.13
C GLY A 26 -7.56 35.11 -8.97
N ALA A 27 -8.55 34.26 -8.82
CA ALA A 27 -8.48 33.15 -7.89
C ALA A 27 -7.26 32.33 -8.33
N GLN A 28 -6.09 32.62 -7.80
CA GLN A 28 -4.94 31.76 -7.97
C GLN A 28 -5.35 30.44 -7.35
N ALA A 29 -5.56 29.43 -8.21
CA ALA A 29 -5.74 28.09 -7.74
C ALA A 29 -4.59 27.76 -6.82
N GLN A 30 -4.88 27.63 -5.54
CA GLN A 30 -3.86 27.33 -4.55
C GLN A 30 -3.15 26.05 -4.97
N SER A 31 -1.83 26.12 -5.17
CA SER A 31 -1.07 24.95 -5.63
C SER A 31 -1.12 23.85 -4.55
N TRP A 32 -1.62 22.69 -4.89
CA TRP A 32 -1.55 21.51 -4.03
C TRP A 32 -0.12 20.93 -4.07
N PRO A 33 0.40 20.45 -2.92
CA PRO A 33 -0.11 20.46 -1.56
C PRO A 33 0.25 21.75 -0.80
N GLN A 34 -0.61 22.19 0.12
CA GLN A 34 -0.40 23.38 0.94
C GLN A 34 0.09 23.08 2.36
N ARG A 35 0.12 21.79 2.73
CA ARG A 35 0.51 21.28 4.04
C ARG A 35 1.15 19.90 3.88
N PRO A 36 1.75 19.33 4.94
CA PRO A 36 2.38 18.02 4.86
C PRO A 36 1.45 16.95 4.30
N VAL A 37 1.96 16.15 3.37
CA VAL A 37 1.27 14.99 2.80
C VAL A 37 1.63 13.76 3.63
N ARG A 38 0.63 12.96 4.02
CA ARG A 38 0.80 11.76 4.83
C ARG A 38 0.55 10.51 4.01
N PHE A 39 1.48 9.56 4.10
CA PHE A 39 1.33 8.22 3.54
C PHE A 39 1.12 7.23 4.69
N ILE A 40 -0.08 6.68 4.80
CA ILE A 40 -0.41 5.63 5.75
C ILE A 40 -0.10 4.28 5.11
N ILE A 41 0.82 3.52 5.72
CA ILE A 41 1.29 2.22 5.22
C ILE A 41 0.71 1.11 6.10
N PRO A 42 0.00 0.11 5.53
CA PRO A 42 -0.64 -0.96 6.30
C PRO A 42 0.33 -2.05 6.79
N PHE A 43 1.64 -1.81 6.71
CA PHE A 43 2.69 -2.75 7.10
C PHE A 43 3.73 -2.07 7.99
N GLY A 44 4.46 -2.88 8.75
CA GLY A 44 5.59 -2.41 9.55
C GLY A 44 6.74 -1.85 8.71
N PRO A 45 7.68 -1.11 9.37
CA PRO A 45 8.90 -0.63 8.72
C PRO A 45 9.71 -1.79 8.10
N GLY A 46 10.32 -1.55 6.94
CA GLY A 46 11.09 -2.56 6.20
C GLY A 46 10.25 -3.45 5.27
N ALA A 47 8.92 -3.33 5.29
CA ALA A 47 8.08 -3.94 4.28
C ALA A 47 8.30 -3.29 2.90
N GLY A 48 8.02 -4.02 1.81
CA GLY A 48 8.23 -3.51 0.46
C GLY A 48 7.51 -2.19 0.15
N ALA A 49 6.31 -1.98 0.70
CA ALA A 49 5.59 -0.71 0.58
C ALA A 49 6.27 0.42 1.35
N ASP A 50 6.81 0.16 2.55
CA ASP A 50 7.54 1.13 3.35
C ASP A 50 8.85 1.55 2.66
N ILE A 51 9.62 0.58 2.19
CA ILE A 51 10.83 0.84 1.41
C ILE A 51 10.51 1.68 0.17
N GLY A 52 9.47 1.31 -0.59
CA GLY A 52 9.04 2.04 -1.78
C GLY A 52 8.66 3.49 -1.49
N ALA A 53 7.90 3.73 -0.40
CA ALA A 53 7.53 5.08 0.02
C ALA A 53 8.75 5.94 0.39
N ARG A 54 9.69 5.37 1.16
CA ARG A 54 10.91 6.08 1.59
C ARG A 54 11.84 6.41 0.42
N LEU A 55 11.93 5.54 -0.59
CA LEU A 55 12.74 5.78 -1.80
C LEU A 55 12.27 6.98 -2.61
N ILE A 56 10.96 7.30 -2.61
CA ILE A 56 10.43 8.43 -3.37
C ILE A 56 10.13 9.64 -2.50
N GLN A 57 10.11 9.50 -1.18
CA GLN A 57 9.75 10.53 -0.20
C GLN A 57 10.51 11.83 -0.45
N GLU A 58 11.83 11.78 -0.52
CA GLU A 58 12.67 12.96 -0.71
C GLU A 58 12.40 13.68 -2.03
N ARG A 59 12.17 12.90 -3.11
CA ARG A 59 11.85 13.47 -4.44
C ARG A 59 10.50 14.18 -4.43
N LEU A 60 9.50 13.58 -3.75
CA LEU A 60 8.18 14.19 -3.62
C LEU A 60 8.23 15.44 -2.76
N GLN A 61 8.97 15.44 -1.65
CA GLN A 61 9.18 16.64 -0.81
C GLN A 61 9.80 17.78 -1.62
N LYS A 62 10.83 17.50 -2.41
CA LYS A 62 11.46 18.49 -3.27
C LYS A 62 10.50 19.03 -4.34
N ARG A 63 9.70 18.16 -4.94
CA ARG A 63 8.75 18.52 -5.99
C ARG A 63 7.57 19.34 -5.48
N TRP A 64 7.07 18.99 -4.30
CA TRP A 64 5.86 19.58 -3.73
C TRP A 64 6.15 20.79 -2.82
N GLY A 65 7.39 20.97 -2.38
CA GLY A 65 7.75 22.01 -1.42
C GLY A 65 7.13 21.80 -0.04
N GLN A 66 6.60 20.60 0.25
CA GLN A 66 5.95 20.24 1.49
C GLN A 66 6.52 18.93 2.04
N PRO A 67 6.53 18.74 3.37
CA PRO A 67 6.95 17.49 3.98
C PRO A 67 6.06 16.31 3.52
N VAL A 68 6.67 15.15 3.29
CA VAL A 68 5.97 13.87 3.12
C VAL A 68 6.23 13.03 4.36
N VAL A 69 5.18 12.71 5.11
CA VAL A 69 5.25 11.95 6.36
C VAL A 69 4.83 10.52 6.10
N ILE A 70 5.69 9.56 6.45
CA ILE A 70 5.39 8.12 6.35
C ILE A 70 4.98 7.61 7.72
N GLU A 71 3.81 7.00 7.80
CA GLU A 71 3.22 6.46 9.01
C GLU A 71 2.84 4.99 8.81
N ASN A 72 3.50 4.09 9.55
CA ASN A 72 3.21 2.67 9.50
C ASN A 72 2.08 2.32 10.49
N ARG A 73 0.98 1.74 9.99
CA ARG A 73 -0.18 1.26 10.78
C ARG A 73 -0.52 -0.19 10.41
N PRO A 74 0.28 -1.15 10.85
CA PRO A 74 0.05 -2.55 10.56
C PRO A 74 -1.13 -3.13 11.35
N GLY A 75 -1.70 -4.22 10.84
CA GLY A 75 -2.71 -5.02 11.52
C GLY A 75 -4.11 -4.93 10.91
N GLY A 76 -4.99 -5.85 11.37
CA GLY A 76 -6.37 -5.95 10.91
C GLY A 76 -6.48 -6.11 9.39
N ASP A 77 -5.60 -6.88 8.77
CA ASP A 77 -5.55 -7.07 7.29
C ASP A 77 -5.55 -5.75 6.52
N SER A 78 -4.85 -4.74 7.02
CA SER A 78 -4.81 -3.36 6.49
C SER A 78 -6.04 -2.50 6.82
N ILE A 79 -7.08 -3.03 7.46
CA ILE A 79 -8.31 -2.28 7.80
C ILE A 79 -7.99 -1.08 8.70
N ILE A 80 -7.05 -1.23 9.64
CA ILE A 80 -6.62 -0.14 10.54
C ILE A 80 -6.06 1.04 9.73
N ALA A 81 -5.21 0.77 8.75
CA ALA A 81 -4.62 1.79 7.87
C ALA A 81 -5.69 2.46 6.99
N ILE A 82 -6.60 1.66 6.42
CA ILE A 82 -7.71 2.13 5.60
C ILE A 82 -8.61 3.08 6.39
N GLN A 83 -9.04 2.67 7.59
CA GLN A 83 -9.86 3.51 8.45
C GLN A 83 -9.16 4.81 8.86
N ALA A 84 -7.83 4.77 9.08
CA ALA A 84 -7.06 5.96 9.40
C ALA A 84 -7.05 6.97 8.22
N VAL A 85 -6.99 6.50 6.97
CA VAL A 85 -7.09 7.36 5.79
C VAL A 85 -8.49 7.93 5.65
N LEU A 86 -9.52 7.10 5.74
CA LEU A 86 -10.91 7.54 5.62
C LEU A 86 -11.31 8.53 6.73
N SER A 87 -10.84 8.27 7.97
CA SER A 87 -11.12 9.15 9.10
C SER A 87 -10.40 10.50 9.03
N ALA A 88 -9.30 10.60 8.27
CA ALA A 88 -8.61 11.88 8.06
C ALA A 88 -9.50 12.86 7.26
N ASN A 89 -10.35 12.34 6.39
CA ASN A 89 -11.31 13.09 5.57
C ASN A 89 -10.71 14.36 4.97
N ASP A 90 -9.52 14.20 4.38
CA ASP A 90 -8.73 15.28 3.81
C ASP A 90 -8.08 14.86 2.49
N ASP A 91 -7.56 15.82 1.74
CA ASP A 91 -6.90 15.64 0.46
C ASP A 91 -5.37 15.49 0.55
N HIS A 92 -4.83 15.30 1.76
CA HIS A 92 -3.38 15.20 2.03
C HIS A 92 -2.98 13.87 2.69
N THR A 93 -3.93 12.99 3.01
CA THR A 93 -3.67 11.68 3.61
C THR A 93 -4.02 10.56 2.64
N PHE A 94 -3.05 9.72 2.31
CA PHE A 94 -3.18 8.67 1.31
C PHE A 94 -2.86 7.30 1.90
N LEU A 95 -3.58 6.27 1.44
CA LEU A 95 -3.17 4.89 1.64
C LEU A 95 -2.03 4.55 0.68
N TRP A 96 -0.90 4.12 1.22
CA TRP A 96 0.25 3.69 0.44
C TRP A 96 0.49 2.21 0.67
N GLY A 97 0.01 1.37 -0.23
CA GLY A 97 0.09 -0.09 -0.04
C GLY A 97 -0.37 -0.88 -1.26
N PRO A 98 -0.35 -2.21 -1.16
CA PRO A 98 -0.81 -3.07 -2.24
C PRO A 98 -2.33 -3.01 -2.40
N SER A 99 -2.78 -2.88 -3.64
CA SER A 99 -4.22 -2.88 -3.97
C SER A 99 -4.90 -4.21 -3.62
N GLY A 100 -4.15 -5.31 -3.59
CA GLY A 100 -4.70 -6.65 -3.34
C GLY A 100 -5.43 -6.79 -2.01
N ASN A 101 -5.05 -6.01 -0.98
CA ASN A 101 -5.70 -6.09 0.32
C ASN A 101 -7.17 -5.61 0.23
N PHE A 102 -7.40 -4.37 -0.19
CA PHE A 102 -8.76 -3.82 -0.23
C PHE A 102 -9.62 -4.37 -1.37
N ILE A 103 -9.03 -4.85 -2.48
CA ILE A 103 -9.78 -5.50 -3.56
C ILE A 103 -10.39 -6.83 -3.11
N VAL A 104 -9.72 -7.58 -2.23
CA VAL A 104 -10.23 -8.90 -1.78
C VAL A 104 -11.13 -8.82 -0.54
N HIS A 105 -11.09 -7.74 0.22
CA HIS A 105 -11.90 -7.60 1.45
C HIS A 105 -13.40 -7.85 1.24
N PRO A 106 -14.07 -7.39 0.17
CA PRO A 106 -15.48 -7.68 -0.06
C PRO A 106 -15.80 -9.18 -0.20
N PHE A 107 -14.79 -9.99 -0.56
CA PHE A 107 -14.92 -11.44 -0.71
C PHE A 107 -14.50 -12.24 0.54
N GLN A 108 -13.73 -11.61 1.42
CA GLN A 108 -13.22 -12.26 2.65
C GLN A 108 -14.08 -11.95 3.87
N TYR A 109 -14.71 -10.77 3.92
CA TYR A 109 -15.45 -10.31 5.08
C TYR A 109 -16.94 -10.20 4.78
N LYS A 110 -17.77 -10.80 5.64
CA LYS A 110 -19.24 -10.66 5.58
C LYS A 110 -19.70 -9.23 5.81
N LYS A 111 -18.96 -8.47 6.61
CA LYS A 111 -19.21 -7.06 6.92
C LYS A 111 -17.88 -6.34 7.07
N LEU A 112 -17.68 -5.32 6.28
CA LEU A 112 -16.52 -4.43 6.39
C LEU A 112 -16.86 -3.21 7.26
N PRO A 113 -15.90 -2.66 8.02
CA PRO A 113 -16.10 -1.44 8.78
C PRO A 113 -15.91 -0.17 7.94
N TYR A 114 -15.89 -0.27 6.62
CA TYR A 114 -15.78 0.82 5.66
C TYR A 114 -16.45 0.43 4.33
N ASP A 115 -16.79 1.41 3.49
CA ASP A 115 -17.24 1.15 2.12
C ASP A 115 -16.02 1.07 1.18
N PRO A 116 -15.80 -0.05 0.46
CA PRO A 116 -14.70 -0.16 -0.51
C PRO A 116 -14.73 0.90 -1.61
N ASN A 117 -15.89 1.48 -1.93
CA ASN A 117 -16.04 2.53 -2.93
C ASN A 117 -15.47 3.88 -2.46
N ASP A 118 -15.26 4.08 -1.16
CA ASP A 118 -14.63 5.28 -0.62
C ASP A 118 -13.11 5.34 -0.91
N ILE A 119 -12.53 4.25 -1.43
CA ILE A 119 -11.11 4.17 -1.76
C ILE A 119 -10.92 4.33 -3.25
N VAL A 120 -10.42 5.50 -3.66
CA VAL A 120 -10.15 5.82 -5.07
C VAL A 120 -8.66 5.64 -5.37
N PRO A 121 -8.29 4.76 -6.33
CA PRO A 121 -6.89 4.61 -6.75
C PRO A 121 -6.36 5.90 -7.40
N VAL A 122 -5.22 6.40 -6.90
CA VAL A 122 -4.58 7.61 -7.43
C VAL A 122 -3.51 7.26 -8.46
N ALA A 123 -2.59 6.37 -8.10
CA ALA A 123 -1.49 5.96 -8.99
C ALA A 123 -0.94 4.59 -8.62
N ARG A 124 -0.39 3.90 -9.61
CA ARG A 124 0.42 2.70 -9.42
C ARG A 124 1.90 3.05 -9.51
N TYR A 125 2.62 2.97 -8.40
CA TYR A 125 4.05 3.29 -8.34
C TYR A 125 4.95 2.06 -8.56
N SER A 126 4.44 0.85 -8.30
CA SER A 126 5.22 -0.40 -8.46
C SER A 126 4.31 -1.60 -8.75
N SER A 127 4.96 -2.70 -9.13
CA SER A 127 4.34 -4.03 -9.16
C SER A 127 5.11 -4.95 -8.25
N THR A 128 4.42 -5.71 -7.42
CA THR A 128 5.03 -6.60 -6.44
C THR A 128 5.18 -8.00 -7.01
N ILE A 129 6.39 -8.54 -6.91
CA ILE A 129 6.65 -9.96 -7.16
C ILE A 129 6.33 -10.72 -5.88
N LEU A 130 5.38 -11.63 -5.93
CA LEU A 130 5.00 -12.49 -4.81
C LEU A 130 5.77 -13.79 -4.89
N GLY A 131 6.36 -14.22 -3.78
CA GLY A 131 7.18 -15.41 -3.70
C GLY A 131 6.73 -16.38 -2.61
N LEU A 132 7.18 -17.62 -2.75
CA LEU A 132 7.03 -18.69 -1.79
C LEU A 132 8.40 -19.06 -1.23
N GLY A 133 8.57 -18.93 0.09
CA GLY A 133 9.80 -19.25 0.80
C GLY A 133 9.63 -20.37 1.80
N VAL A 134 10.71 -21.09 2.00
CA VAL A 134 10.86 -22.14 3.05
C VAL A 134 12.19 -21.94 3.80
N PRO A 135 12.32 -22.39 5.07
CA PRO A 135 13.61 -22.37 5.77
C PRO A 135 14.67 -23.16 5.00
N ALA A 136 15.89 -22.64 4.92
CA ALA A 136 17.01 -23.40 4.34
C ALA A 136 17.33 -24.69 5.09
N SER A 137 17.04 -24.74 6.39
CA SER A 137 17.21 -25.92 7.25
C SER A 137 16.38 -27.13 6.80
N LEU A 138 15.26 -26.93 6.11
CA LEU A 138 14.47 -28.03 5.54
C LEU A 138 15.13 -28.70 4.35
N LYS A 139 16.17 -28.10 3.75
CA LYS A 139 16.87 -28.60 2.57
C LYS A 139 15.97 -28.87 1.35
N ILE A 140 14.80 -28.22 1.30
CA ILE A 140 13.82 -28.29 0.20
C ILE A 140 14.27 -27.28 -0.86
N LYS A 141 14.40 -27.73 -2.12
CA LYS A 141 14.88 -26.91 -3.24
C LYS A 141 13.84 -26.68 -4.34
N THR A 142 12.76 -27.47 -4.31
CA THR A 142 11.72 -27.42 -5.33
C THR A 142 10.32 -27.42 -4.71
N VAL A 143 9.33 -26.93 -5.45
CA VAL A 143 7.93 -27.00 -5.05
C VAL A 143 7.46 -28.46 -4.91
N ALA A 144 7.95 -29.35 -5.79
CA ALA A 144 7.60 -30.79 -5.73
C ALA A 144 8.09 -31.43 -4.42
N GLU A 145 9.31 -31.09 -3.98
CA GLU A 145 9.84 -31.57 -2.70
C GLU A 145 9.03 -31.01 -1.52
N LEU A 146 8.62 -29.73 -1.56
CA LEU A 146 7.76 -29.13 -0.55
C LEU A 146 6.43 -29.90 -0.46
N VAL A 147 5.79 -30.12 -1.61
CA VAL A 147 4.51 -30.85 -1.67
C VAL A 147 4.66 -32.26 -1.10
N LYS A 148 5.72 -32.97 -1.47
CA LYS A 148 6.01 -34.32 -0.96
C LYS A 148 6.19 -34.31 0.56
N ALA A 149 7.01 -33.39 1.09
CA ALA A 149 7.28 -33.29 2.52
C ALA A 149 6.03 -32.93 3.33
N ALA A 150 5.25 -31.94 2.87
CA ALA A 150 4.04 -31.50 3.56
C ALA A 150 2.94 -32.57 3.54
N ARG A 151 2.79 -33.34 2.44
CA ARG A 151 1.86 -34.47 2.37
C ARG A 151 2.26 -35.64 3.27
N ALA A 152 3.55 -35.86 3.47
CA ALA A 152 4.07 -36.89 4.37
C ALA A 152 3.84 -36.56 5.86
N ALA A 153 3.61 -35.29 6.20
CA ALA A 153 3.39 -34.82 7.56
C ALA A 153 2.21 -33.83 7.64
N PRO A 154 0.97 -34.27 7.41
CA PRO A 154 -0.21 -33.41 7.37
C PRO A 154 -0.37 -32.63 8.68
N GLY A 155 -0.57 -31.31 8.58
CA GLY A 155 -0.77 -30.41 9.72
C GLY A 155 0.47 -30.16 10.59
N LYS A 156 1.65 -30.67 10.22
CA LYS A 156 2.89 -30.44 10.96
C LYS A 156 3.64 -29.18 10.54
N PHE A 157 3.36 -28.66 9.34
CA PHE A 157 3.99 -27.45 8.85
C PHE A 157 3.17 -26.23 9.28
N ASN A 158 3.84 -25.22 9.80
CA ASN A 158 3.29 -23.89 10.00
C ASN A 158 3.39 -23.09 8.71
N SER A 159 2.32 -22.40 8.34
CA SER A 159 2.30 -21.55 7.17
C SER A 159 1.78 -20.16 7.49
N ALA A 160 2.28 -19.16 6.78
CA ALA A 160 1.79 -17.80 6.82
C ALA A 160 1.80 -17.16 5.43
N ALA A 161 1.00 -16.13 5.26
CA ALA A 161 1.01 -15.28 4.08
C ALA A 161 0.76 -13.83 4.47
N VAL A 162 1.21 -12.91 3.62
CA VAL A 162 0.74 -11.52 3.71
C VAL A 162 -0.75 -11.51 3.39
N PRO A 163 -1.58 -10.88 4.25
CA PRO A 163 -3.02 -10.82 4.03
C PRO A 163 -3.42 -10.29 2.65
N GLY A 164 -4.56 -10.70 2.15
CA GLY A 164 -5.08 -10.30 0.86
C GLY A 164 -4.78 -11.31 -0.26
N ILE A 165 -4.46 -10.83 -1.46
CA ILE A 165 -4.27 -11.67 -2.65
C ILE A 165 -3.17 -12.73 -2.48
N THR A 166 -2.14 -12.43 -1.68
CA THR A 166 -1.01 -13.34 -1.39
C THR A 166 -1.48 -14.55 -0.58
N GLU A 167 -2.36 -14.32 0.36
CA GLU A 167 -2.96 -15.35 1.19
C GLU A 167 -3.89 -16.24 0.35
N LEU A 168 -4.77 -15.64 -0.46
CA LEU A 168 -5.62 -16.40 -1.37
C LEU A 168 -4.82 -17.26 -2.35
N ALA A 169 -3.71 -16.73 -2.87
CA ALA A 169 -2.84 -17.48 -3.77
C ALA A 169 -2.18 -18.69 -3.07
N LEU A 170 -1.75 -18.51 -1.80
CA LEU A 170 -1.19 -19.60 -1.01
C LEU A 170 -2.26 -20.64 -0.68
N ASP A 171 -3.45 -20.22 -0.24
CA ASP A 171 -4.55 -21.13 0.10
C ASP A 171 -5.00 -21.92 -1.14
N TYR A 172 -5.10 -21.27 -2.30
CA TYR A 172 -5.38 -21.94 -3.57
C TYR A 172 -4.31 -22.98 -3.95
N PHE A 173 -3.03 -22.61 -3.82
CA PHE A 173 -1.92 -23.54 -4.04
C PHE A 173 -1.99 -24.75 -3.11
N MET A 174 -2.19 -24.54 -1.80
CA MET A 174 -2.27 -25.62 -0.82
C MET A 174 -3.46 -26.54 -1.06
N HIS A 175 -4.62 -25.97 -1.41
CA HIS A 175 -5.82 -26.73 -1.75
C HIS A 175 -5.57 -27.65 -2.96
N ASN A 176 -5.06 -27.12 -4.07
CA ASN A 176 -4.76 -27.91 -5.28
C ASN A 176 -3.65 -28.94 -5.06
N ALA A 177 -2.66 -28.60 -4.26
CA ALA A 177 -1.58 -29.50 -3.89
C ALA A 177 -2.00 -30.52 -2.82
N LYS A 178 -3.23 -30.46 -2.28
CA LYS A 178 -3.72 -31.31 -1.19
C LYS A 178 -2.76 -31.33 0.00
N ILE A 179 -2.35 -30.14 0.44
CA ILE A 179 -1.46 -29.92 1.60
C ILE A 179 -2.29 -29.35 2.74
N THR A 180 -2.10 -29.91 3.95
CA THR A 180 -2.68 -29.36 5.19
C THR A 180 -1.58 -28.78 6.06
N THR A 181 -1.74 -27.53 6.49
CA THR A 181 -0.78 -26.81 7.36
C THR A 181 -1.52 -26.16 8.52
N GLN A 182 -0.75 -25.75 9.55
CA GLN A 182 -1.22 -24.86 10.60
C GLN A 182 -1.00 -23.41 10.15
N LYS A 183 -2.08 -22.65 9.94
CA LYS A 183 -2.01 -21.25 9.55
C LYS A 183 -1.72 -20.39 10.78
N VAL A 184 -0.63 -19.61 10.72
CA VAL A 184 -0.17 -18.71 11.79
C VAL A 184 -0.41 -17.27 11.36
N PRO A 185 -1.27 -16.51 12.05
CA PRO A 185 -1.50 -15.11 11.73
C PRO A 185 -0.34 -14.24 12.24
N TYR A 186 0.10 -13.29 11.42
CA TYR A 186 1.12 -12.31 11.78
C TYR A 186 0.57 -10.88 11.62
N LYS A 187 0.74 -10.07 12.66
CA LYS A 187 0.50 -8.62 12.57
C LYS A 187 1.61 -7.91 11.81
N ASP A 188 2.84 -8.38 12.02
CA ASP A 188 4.03 -7.88 11.34
C ASP A 188 4.54 -8.92 10.35
N ILE A 189 4.45 -8.58 9.06
CA ILE A 189 4.88 -9.44 7.95
C ILE A 189 6.41 -9.60 7.85
N VAL A 190 7.19 -8.66 8.44
CA VAL A 190 8.65 -8.74 8.49
C VAL A 190 9.07 -9.74 9.57
N GLN A 191 8.35 -9.77 10.71
CA GLN A 191 8.56 -10.78 11.76
C GLN A 191 8.30 -12.20 11.21
N ALA A 192 7.30 -12.39 10.38
CA ALA A 192 7.06 -13.69 9.74
C ALA A 192 8.24 -14.17 8.88
N ALA A 193 8.95 -13.26 8.20
CA ALA A 193 10.14 -13.61 7.43
C ALA A 193 11.33 -14.02 8.35
N THR A 194 11.44 -13.41 9.53
CA THR A 194 12.42 -13.81 10.54
C THR A 194 12.09 -15.19 11.09
N ASP A 195 10.85 -15.45 11.43
CA ASP A 195 10.38 -16.74 11.93
C ASP A 195 10.52 -17.86 10.88
N LEU A 196 10.35 -17.54 9.59
CA LEU A 196 10.69 -18.46 8.51
C LEU A 196 12.19 -18.80 8.50
N ALA A 197 13.06 -17.78 8.59
CA ALA A 197 14.51 -17.97 8.58
C ALA A 197 15.00 -18.80 9.78
N GLU A 198 14.31 -18.72 10.91
CA GLU A 198 14.60 -19.47 12.13
C GLU A 198 13.88 -20.83 12.20
N GLY A 199 13.07 -21.17 11.18
CA GLY A 199 12.39 -22.45 11.10
C GLY A 199 11.12 -22.58 11.96
N ARG A 200 10.64 -21.49 12.58
CA ARG A 200 9.33 -21.47 13.27
C ARG A 200 8.15 -21.54 12.30
N LEU A 201 8.33 -20.99 11.10
CA LEU A 201 7.47 -21.22 9.95
C LEU A 201 8.17 -22.16 8.95
N GLN A 202 7.39 -22.98 8.26
CA GLN A 202 7.89 -23.87 7.21
C GLN A 202 7.52 -23.37 5.81
N ILE A 203 6.45 -22.57 5.71
CA ILE A 203 5.97 -22.02 4.44
C ILE A 203 5.59 -20.55 4.66
N TYR A 204 6.15 -19.64 3.87
CA TYR A 204 5.75 -18.24 3.88
C TYR A 204 5.56 -17.71 2.46
N SER A 205 4.38 -17.11 2.22
CA SER A 205 4.08 -16.40 0.98
C SER A 205 4.05 -14.90 1.23
N ALA A 206 4.96 -14.18 0.56
CA ALA A 206 5.15 -12.74 0.75
C ALA A 206 5.71 -12.07 -0.49
N SER A 207 5.86 -10.74 -0.46
CA SER A 207 6.61 -10.03 -1.48
C SER A 207 8.08 -10.49 -1.49
N TYR A 208 8.67 -10.60 -2.67
CA TYR A 208 10.08 -10.98 -2.80
C TYR A 208 11.01 -9.99 -2.07
N ALA A 209 10.63 -8.72 -1.98
CA ALA A 209 11.38 -7.71 -1.22
C ALA A 209 11.55 -8.09 0.25
N ILE A 210 10.55 -8.74 0.88
CA ILE A 210 10.62 -9.21 2.27
C ILE A 210 11.48 -10.48 2.37
N LEU A 211 11.36 -11.39 1.39
CA LEU A 211 12.09 -12.67 1.41
C LEU A 211 13.57 -12.48 1.06
N ARG A 212 13.91 -11.51 0.24
CA ARG A 212 15.22 -11.31 -0.35
C ARG A 212 16.37 -11.23 0.68
N PRO A 213 16.31 -10.42 1.75
CA PRO A 213 17.40 -10.35 2.72
C PRO A 213 17.71 -11.70 3.39
N GLN A 214 16.67 -12.48 3.67
CA GLN A 214 16.83 -13.80 4.29
C GLN A 214 17.38 -14.83 3.29
N ARG A 215 17.00 -14.72 2.00
CA ARG A 215 17.53 -15.54 0.91
C ARG A 215 19.02 -15.23 0.68
N GLU A 216 19.40 -13.96 0.56
CA GLU A 216 20.79 -13.52 0.38
C GLU A 216 21.67 -13.94 1.57
N GLY A 217 21.13 -13.94 2.78
CA GLY A 217 21.77 -14.48 3.97
C GLY A 217 21.79 -16.01 4.06
N GLY A 218 21.30 -16.73 3.04
CA GLY A 218 21.29 -18.19 3.00
C GLY A 218 20.39 -18.86 4.03
N ARG A 219 19.48 -18.11 4.67
CA ARG A 219 18.62 -18.63 5.75
C ARG A 219 17.30 -19.21 5.24
N ILE A 220 16.89 -18.82 4.03
CA ILE A 220 15.71 -19.36 3.37
C ILE A 220 16.01 -19.76 1.93
N THR A 221 15.16 -20.64 1.40
CA THR A 221 15.08 -20.96 -0.04
C THR A 221 13.80 -20.36 -0.62
N ALA A 222 13.92 -19.50 -1.63
CA ALA A 222 12.77 -19.03 -2.41
C ALA A 222 12.47 -20.09 -3.49
N LEU A 223 11.34 -20.79 -3.38
CA LEU A 223 11.01 -21.93 -4.25
C LEU A 223 10.33 -21.53 -5.54
N ALA A 224 9.45 -20.53 -5.47
CA ALA A 224 8.61 -20.12 -6.59
C ALA A 224 8.17 -18.68 -6.47
N GLN A 225 7.68 -18.11 -7.56
CA GLN A 225 6.91 -16.88 -7.58
C GLN A 225 5.50 -17.14 -8.18
N PHE A 226 4.55 -16.32 -7.74
CA PHE A 226 3.22 -16.31 -8.30
C PHE A 226 3.18 -15.32 -9.47
N GLY A 227 3.52 -15.79 -10.67
CA GLY A 227 3.56 -14.96 -11.87
C GLY A 227 3.84 -15.78 -13.11
N LYS A 228 3.60 -15.16 -14.28
CA LYS A 228 3.78 -15.82 -15.59
C LYS A 228 5.24 -15.95 -16.02
N THR A 229 6.11 -15.10 -15.50
CA THR A 229 7.52 -15.04 -15.88
C THR A 229 8.40 -15.15 -14.64
N ARG A 230 9.62 -15.70 -14.78
CA ARG A 230 10.59 -15.74 -13.68
C ARG A 230 10.94 -14.32 -13.22
N ALA A 231 11.16 -14.15 -11.91
CA ALA A 231 11.74 -12.93 -11.38
C ALA A 231 13.16 -12.72 -11.96
N PRO A 232 13.60 -11.48 -12.18
CA PRO A 232 15.00 -11.19 -12.42
C PRO A 232 15.86 -11.77 -11.29
N SER A 233 16.99 -12.35 -11.62
CA SER A 233 17.97 -12.91 -10.68
C SER A 233 18.62 -11.82 -9.84
#